data_bf20777c74126979f323250067f6de96
#
_entry.id   bf20777c74126979f323250067f6de96
#
_cell.length_a   1.000
_cell.length_b   1.000
_cell.length_c   1.000
_cell.angle_alpha   90.00
_cell.angle_beta   90.00
_cell.angle_gamma   90.00
#
_symmetry.space_group_name_H-M   'P 1'
#
loop_
_entity.id
_entity.type
_entity.pdbx_description
1 polymer ?
#
loop_
_entity_poly.entity_id
_entity_poly.type
_entity_poly.pdbx_seq_one_letter_code
_entity_poly.pdbx_strand_id
1 'polypeptide(L)'
;QKLNRLPLAYFDAHRPGEVVSRATNDLDKMSESMQRGLLQLLVSIGTVVGAVSVMFVFSVQLTLVFLFFTALSLLVTKVVSRRTHDVTGERQEWVSKITSAVEEGYSGRLVIRAFNRERQSSAEVHEASKELARVSTKADFMINAVGPAVRFIGRLAQIVIALVGCSMLVAGHMTVGVFQAFFQFIYEASEPMTQLSFTFNSLQSALTSAERVFDLLDEPEMEADPLPDKAAKLPGRVEGRVSFEHVRFGYSPDKPLMRDVSFTAEPGQKIAVVGTTGAGKTTLINL
;
A
#
# COMPACT_ATOMS: atom_id res chain seq x y z
N GLN A 1 12.25 -16.62 12.16
CA GLN A 1 13.56 -17.28 11.91
C GLN A 1 14.40 -16.45 10.93
N LYS A 2 13.86 -15.99 9.79
CA LYS A 2 14.59 -15.20 8.78
C LYS A 2 15.22 -13.93 9.36
N LEU A 3 14.46 -13.14 10.12
CA LEU A 3 14.96 -11.90 10.74
C LEU A 3 16.19 -12.10 11.64
N ASN A 4 16.30 -13.24 12.31
CA ASN A 4 17.45 -13.55 13.16
C ASN A 4 18.70 -13.97 12.38
N ARG A 5 18.57 -14.18 11.08
CA ARG A 5 19.67 -14.58 10.20
C ARG A 5 20.10 -13.47 9.24
N LEU A 6 19.40 -12.33 9.26
CA LEU A 6 19.76 -11.19 8.43
C LEU A 6 21.03 -10.50 8.98
N PRO A 7 21.92 -10.03 8.09
CA PRO A 7 23.09 -9.29 8.49
C PRO A 7 22.74 -7.96 9.14
N LEU A 8 23.59 -7.47 10.04
CA LEU A 8 23.38 -6.19 10.73
C LEU A 8 23.24 -5.03 9.74
N ALA A 9 23.96 -5.07 8.61
CA ALA A 9 23.88 -4.10 7.54
C ALA A 9 22.46 -3.92 6.98
N TYR A 10 21.63 -4.97 7.00
CA TYR A 10 20.23 -4.87 6.62
C TYR A 10 19.43 -3.97 7.57
N PHE A 11 19.66 -4.12 8.89
CA PHE A 11 18.96 -3.32 9.91
C PHE A 11 19.47 -1.87 9.95
N ASP A 12 20.73 -1.64 9.59
CA ASP A 12 21.29 -0.29 9.47
C ASP A 12 20.72 0.45 8.25
N ALA A 13 20.39 -0.26 7.18
CA ALA A 13 19.81 0.30 5.95
C ALA A 13 18.27 0.52 6.05
N HIS A 14 17.57 -0.20 6.94
CA HIS A 14 16.12 -0.16 7.05
C HIS A 14 15.66 0.35 8.42
N ARG A 15 14.59 1.14 8.43
CA ARG A 15 14.01 1.61 9.69
C ARG A 15 13.34 0.44 10.45
N PRO A 16 13.52 0.33 11.78
CA PRO A 16 12.93 -0.77 12.56
C PRO A 16 11.42 -0.93 12.38
N GLY A 17 10.68 0.19 12.28
CA GLY A 17 9.24 0.19 12.03
C GLY A 17 8.85 -0.38 10.66
N GLU A 18 9.69 -0.21 9.64
CA GLU A 18 9.48 -0.78 8.31
C GLU A 18 9.61 -2.31 8.33
N VAL A 19 10.64 -2.82 8.98
CA VAL A 19 10.87 -4.26 9.11
C VAL A 19 9.73 -4.93 9.87
N VAL A 20 9.28 -4.32 10.96
CA VAL A 20 8.13 -4.82 11.74
C VAL A 20 6.85 -4.76 10.89
N SER A 21 6.63 -3.68 10.15
CA SER A 21 5.44 -3.54 9.27
C SER A 21 5.39 -4.62 8.19
N ARG A 22 6.54 -4.98 7.59
CA ARG A 22 6.62 -6.09 6.61
C ARG A 22 6.25 -7.43 7.25
N ALA A 23 6.69 -7.66 8.49
CA ALA A 23 6.44 -8.91 9.22
C ALA A 23 5.03 -9.01 9.85
N THR A 24 4.27 -7.92 9.90
CA THR A 24 2.91 -7.88 10.49
C THR A 24 1.88 -7.40 9.49
N ASN A 25 1.83 -6.10 9.24
CA ASN A 25 0.79 -5.47 8.40
C ASN A 25 0.75 -6.00 6.97
N ASP A 26 1.92 -6.26 6.35
CA ASP A 26 1.96 -6.77 4.97
C ASP A 26 1.53 -8.24 4.91
N LEU A 27 1.90 -9.05 5.91
CA LEU A 27 1.39 -10.43 6.03
C LEU A 27 -0.11 -10.48 6.29
N ASP A 28 -0.64 -9.61 7.14
CA ASP A 28 -2.07 -9.55 7.43
C ASP A 28 -2.86 -9.14 6.19
N LYS A 29 -2.40 -8.11 5.47
CA LYS A 29 -3.02 -7.69 4.20
C LYS A 29 -2.99 -8.79 3.15
N MET A 30 -1.87 -9.48 3.02
CA MET A 30 -1.74 -10.62 2.10
C MET A 30 -2.71 -11.73 2.49
N SER A 31 -2.76 -12.11 3.76
CA SER A 31 -3.64 -13.17 4.28
C SER A 31 -5.12 -12.84 4.07
N GLU A 32 -5.54 -11.63 4.46
CA GLU A 32 -6.93 -11.19 4.31
C GLU A 32 -7.37 -11.14 2.84
N SER A 33 -6.52 -10.58 1.97
CA SER A 33 -6.83 -10.47 0.55
C SER A 33 -6.82 -11.83 -0.16
N MET A 34 -5.94 -12.76 0.23
CA MET A 34 -5.94 -14.11 -0.31
C MET A 34 -7.19 -14.90 0.13
N GLN A 35 -7.58 -14.80 1.40
CA GLN A 35 -8.72 -15.54 1.92
C GLN A 35 -10.05 -14.99 1.39
N ARG A 36 -10.26 -13.67 1.49
CA ARG A 36 -11.53 -13.04 1.13
C ARG A 36 -11.56 -12.59 -0.33
N GLY A 37 -10.47 -12.00 -0.81
CA GLY A 37 -10.39 -11.42 -2.14
C GLY A 37 -10.48 -12.48 -3.24
N LEU A 38 -9.74 -13.58 -3.11
CA LEU A 38 -9.75 -14.65 -4.11
C LEU A 38 -11.09 -15.36 -4.16
N LEU A 39 -11.67 -15.70 -2.99
CA LEU A 39 -12.99 -16.31 -2.91
C LEU A 39 -14.05 -15.40 -3.53
N GLN A 40 -14.06 -14.11 -3.14
CA GLN A 40 -15.00 -13.13 -3.68
C GLN A 40 -14.87 -12.96 -5.19
N LEU A 41 -13.64 -12.98 -5.72
CA LEU A 41 -13.38 -12.90 -7.16
C LEU A 41 -13.98 -14.10 -7.89
N LEU A 42 -13.74 -15.31 -7.40
CA LEU A 42 -14.27 -16.55 -8.00
C LEU A 42 -15.81 -16.56 -7.97
N VAL A 43 -16.40 -16.21 -6.82
CA VAL A 43 -17.86 -16.12 -6.67
C VAL A 43 -18.44 -15.07 -7.62
N SER A 44 -17.86 -13.87 -7.65
CA SER A 44 -18.33 -12.77 -8.51
C SER A 44 -18.25 -13.13 -10.00
N ILE A 45 -17.13 -13.71 -10.44
CA ILE A 45 -17.01 -14.16 -11.85
C ILE A 45 -18.03 -15.25 -12.16
N GLY A 46 -18.15 -16.27 -11.28
CA GLY A 46 -19.11 -17.34 -11.45
C GLY A 46 -20.55 -16.85 -11.54
N THR A 47 -20.94 -15.92 -10.64
CA THR A 47 -22.28 -15.33 -10.63
C THR A 47 -22.54 -14.50 -11.89
N VAL A 48 -21.60 -13.64 -12.30
CA VAL A 48 -21.77 -12.82 -13.52
C VAL A 48 -21.87 -13.69 -14.76
N VAL A 49 -20.95 -14.63 -14.92
CA VAL A 49 -20.94 -15.54 -16.08
C VAL A 49 -22.20 -16.41 -16.11
N GLY A 50 -22.62 -16.95 -14.95
CA GLY A 50 -23.83 -17.73 -14.82
C GLY A 50 -25.08 -16.92 -15.16
N ALA A 51 -25.24 -15.74 -14.55
CA ALA A 51 -26.38 -14.86 -14.80
C ALA A 51 -26.47 -14.44 -16.27
N VAL A 52 -25.37 -13.98 -16.86
CA VAL A 52 -25.31 -13.55 -18.27
C VAL A 52 -25.62 -14.73 -19.21
N SER A 53 -25.10 -15.93 -18.92
CA SER A 53 -25.40 -17.12 -19.70
C SER A 53 -26.89 -17.47 -19.72
N VAL A 54 -27.54 -17.42 -18.55
CA VAL A 54 -28.98 -17.63 -18.44
C VAL A 54 -29.77 -16.52 -19.14
N MET A 55 -29.34 -15.27 -19.02
CA MET A 55 -29.97 -14.15 -19.74
C MET A 55 -29.91 -14.34 -21.26
N PHE A 56 -28.81 -14.86 -21.81
CA PHE A 56 -28.71 -15.19 -23.24
C PHE A 56 -29.71 -16.29 -23.67
N VAL A 57 -29.95 -17.27 -22.81
CA VAL A 57 -30.95 -18.34 -23.07
C VAL A 57 -32.37 -17.75 -23.07
N PHE A 58 -32.65 -16.77 -22.22
CA PHE A 58 -33.99 -16.15 -22.15
C PHE A 58 -34.26 -15.19 -23.31
N SER A 59 -33.32 -14.30 -23.63
CA SER A 59 -33.46 -13.34 -24.71
C SER A 59 -32.11 -12.71 -25.06
N VAL A 60 -31.60 -13.03 -26.24
CA VAL A 60 -30.37 -12.43 -26.78
C VAL A 60 -30.49 -10.92 -26.90
N GLN A 61 -31.67 -10.45 -27.37
CA GLN A 61 -31.91 -9.02 -27.60
C GLN A 61 -31.84 -8.20 -26.30
N LEU A 62 -32.52 -8.64 -25.23
CA LEU A 62 -32.48 -7.96 -23.95
C LEU A 62 -31.10 -8.04 -23.28
N THR A 63 -30.40 -9.17 -23.45
CA THR A 63 -29.04 -9.34 -22.92
C THR A 63 -28.06 -8.39 -23.59
N LEU A 64 -28.16 -8.18 -24.89
CA LEU A 64 -27.32 -7.19 -25.60
C LEU A 64 -27.58 -5.76 -25.11
N VAL A 65 -28.84 -5.40 -24.86
CA VAL A 65 -29.19 -4.10 -24.25
C VAL A 65 -28.56 -3.98 -22.86
N PHE A 66 -28.66 -5.00 -22.02
CA PHE A 66 -28.02 -5.02 -20.69
C PHE A 66 -26.51 -4.84 -20.80
N LEU A 67 -25.84 -5.60 -21.66
CA LEU A 67 -24.40 -5.54 -21.84
C LEU A 67 -23.94 -4.16 -22.39
N PHE A 68 -24.71 -3.55 -23.25
CA PHE A 68 -24.44 -2.19 -23.75
C PHE A 68 -24.43 -1.16 -22.60
N PHE A 69 -25.46 -1.15 -21.76
CA PHE A 69 -25.51 -0.21 -20.63
C PHE A 69 -24.47 -0.52 -19.56
N THR A 70 -24.15 -1.78 -19.38
CA THR A 70 -23.05 -2.20 -18.50
C THR A 70 -21.71 -1.71 -19.01
N ALA A 71 -21.43 -1.87 -20.29
CA ALA A 71 -20.20 -1.34 -20.90
C ALA A 71 -20.13 0.19 -20.81
N LEU A 72 -21.25 0.87 -21.01
CA LEU A 72 -21.36 2.33 -20.84
C LEU A 72 -21.06 2.74 -19.38
N SER A 73 -21.59 2.03 -18.41
CA SER A 73 -21.33 2.25 -16.99
C SER A 73 -19.86 2.08 -16.64
N LEU A 74 -19.24 1.02 -17.14
CA LEU A 74 -17.80 0.77 -16.96
C LEU A 74 -16.94 1.85 -17.61
N LEU A 75 -17.32 2.32 -18.79
CA LEU A 75 -16.63 3.41 -19.49
C LEU A 75 -16.69 4.71 -18.68
N VAL A 76 -17.88 5.09 -18.19
CA VAL A 76 -18.06 6.29 -17.35
C VAL A 76 -17.23 6.16 -16.06
N THR A 77 -17.28 5.01 -15.39
CA THR A 77 -16.45 4.75 -14.20
C THR A 77 -14.97 4.92 -14.50
N LYS A 78 -14.47 4.33 -15.60
CA LYS A 78 -13.07 4.43 -16.01
C LYS A 78 -12.63 5.86 -16.30
N VAL A 79 -13.47 6.63 -17.00
CA VAL A 79 -13.15 8.03 -17.35
C VAL A 79 -13.11 8.90 -16.10
N VAL A 80 -14.09 8.76 -15.22
CA VAL A 80 -14.14 9.54 -13.97
C VAL A 80 -13.01 9.14 -13.04
N SER A 81 -12.76 7.84 -12.87
CA SER A 81 -11.69 7.33 -11.98
C SER A 81 -10.31 7.86 -12.39
N ARG A 82 -10.00 7.93 -13.70
CA ARG A 82 -8.74 8.51 -14.16
C ARG A 82 -8.57 9.97 -13.73
N ARG A 83 -9.62 10.78 -13.92
CA ARG A 83 -9.58 12.20 -13.51
C ARG A 83 -9.56 12.37 -12.00
N THR A 84 -10.22 11.49 -11.27
CA THR A 84 -10.24 11.49 -9.80
C THR A 84 -8.86 11.20 -9.23
N HIS A 85 -8.09 10.32 -9.86
CA HIS A 85 -6.73 9.98 -9.43
C HIS A 85 -5.82 11.22 -9.34
N ASP A 86 -5.85 12.08 -10.36
CA ASP A 86 -5.02 13.30 -10.40
C ASP A 86 -5.40 14.26 -9.27
N VAL A 87 -6.71 14.48 -9.07
CA VAL A 87 -7.22 15.38 -8.01
C VAL A 87 -6.96 14.81 -6.61
N THR A 88 -7.00 13.48 -6.46
CA THR A 88 -6.67 12.82 -5.19
C THR A 88 -5.17 12.96 -4.87
N GLY A 89 -4.31 12.90 -5.89
CA GLY A 89 -2.88 13.18 -5.74
C GLY A 89 -2.63 14.61 -5.23
N GLU A 90 -3.27 15.61 -5.86
CA GLU A 90 -3.21 17.02 -5.44
C GLU A 90 -3.69 17.19 -3.98
N ARG A 91 -4.78 16.53 -3.61
CA ARG A 91 -5.28 16.51 -2.22
C ARG A 91 -4.23 15.97 -1.25
N GLN A 92 -3.57 14.87 -1.59
CA GLN A 92 -2.55 14.26 -0.73
C GLN A 92 -1.33 15.18 -0.54
N GLU A 93 -0.94 15.92 -1.57
CA GLU A 93 0.12 16.93 -1.45
C GLU A 93 -0.26 18.03 -0.46
N TRP A 94 -1.49 18.54 -0.51
CA TRP A 94 -1.96 19.56 0.43
C TRP A 94 -2.09 19.02 1.86
N VAL A 95 -2.52 17.77 2.05
CA VAL A 95 -2.51 17.11 3.37
C VAL A 95 -1.08 17.04 3.91
N SER A 96 -0.11 16.66 3.09
CA SER A 96 1.31 16.61 3.48
C SER A 96 1.83 18.00 3.86
N LYS A 97 1.52 19.04 3.07
CA LYS A 97 1.92 20.43 3.36
C LYS A 97 1.38 20.93 4.70
N ILE A 98 0.09 20.67 4.98
CA ILE A 98 -0.51 21.07 6.25
C ILE A 98 0.13 20.32 7.41
N THR A 99 0.33 18.98 7.26
CA THR A 99 0.96 18.17 8.30
C THR A 99 2.35 18.71 8.62
N SER A 100 3.15 19.00 7.60
CA SER A 100 4.50 19.56 7.78
C SER A 100 4.47 20.94 8.42
N ALA A 101 3.55 21.83 8.00
CA ALA A 101 3.43 23.17 8.57
C ALA A 101 2.99 23.14 10.05
N VAL A 102 2.10 22.23 10.41
CA VAL A 102 1.66 22.03 11.81
C VAL A 102 2.80 21.42 12.64
N GLU A 103 3.52 20.42 12.12
CA GLU A 103 4.66 19.81 12.80
C GLU A 103 5.80 20.82 13.03
N GLU A 104 6.12 21.64 12.03
CA GLU A 104 7.10 22.71 12.14
C GLU A 104 6.65 23.78 13.14
N GLY A 105 5.37 24.21 13.08
CA GLY A 105 4.80 25.15 14.02
C GLY A 105 4.79 24.64 15.47
N TYR A 106 4.51 23.33 15.66
CA TYR A 106 4.54 22.70 16.98
C TYR A 106 5.97 22.59 17.52
N SER A 107 6.89 22.09 16.72
CA SER A 107 8.28 21.88 17.11
C SER A 107 9.01 23.21 17.30
N GLY A 108 8.74 24.20 16.43
CA GLY A 108 9.35 25.52 16.46
C GLY A 108 8.60 26.55 17.34
N ARG A 109 7.56 26.15 18.08
CA ARG A 109 6.67 27.10 18.81
C ARG A 109 7.38 28.11 19.72
N LEU A 110 8.48 27.68 20.36
CA LEU A 110 9.26 28.58 21.24
C LEU A 110 9.95 29.67 20.42
N VAL A 111 10.49 29.33 19.26
CA VAL A 111 11.14 30.27 18.34
C VAL A 111 10.09 31.22 17.74
N ILE A 112 8.96 30.69 17.24
CA ILE A 112 7.85 31.46 16.68
C ILE A 112 7.38 32.51 17.70
N ARG A 113 7.24 32.10 18.96
CA ARG A 113 6.80 32.99 20.07
C ARG A 113 7.87 34.01 20.45
N ALA A 114 9.15 33.62 20.48
CA ALA A 114 10.25 34.54 20.78
C ALA A 114 10.38 35.68 19.75
N PHE A 115 10.01 35.40 18.48
CA PHE A 115 10.04 36.36 17.38
C PHE A 115 8.67 37.00 17.08
N ASN A 116 7.62 36.73 17.86
CA ASN A 116 6.24 37.24 17.67
C ASN A 116 5.68 36.92 16.25
N ARG A 117 5.95 35.72 15.74
CA ARG A 117 5.54 35.26 14.39
C ARG A 117 4.32 34.39 14.38
N GLU A 118 3.52 34.30 15.44
CA GLU A 118 2.35 33.44 15.56
C GLU A 118 1.30 33.73 14.48
N ARG A 119 1.09 35.01 14.17
CA ARG A 119 0.13 35.42 13.13
C ARG A 119 0.57 34.95 11.75
N GLN A 120 1.87 35.00 11.46
CA GLN A 120 2.40 34.54 10.17
C GLN A 120 2.27 33.03 10.04
N SER A 121 2.70 32.27 11.05
CA SER A 121 2.58 30.80 11.07
C SER A 121 1.13 30.35 10.97
N SER A 122 0.21 31.00 11.70
CA SER A 122 -1.22 30.71 11.61
C SER A 122 -1.81 31.03 10.23
N ALA A 123 -1.36 32.11 9.58
CA ALA A 123 -1.81 32.48 8.25
C ALA A 123 -1.37 31.45 7.19
N GLU A 124 -0.16 30.91 7.29
CA GLU A 124 0.35 29.87 6.39
C GLU A 124 -0.48 28.58 6.50
N VAL A 125 -0.76 28.12 7.73
CA VAL A 125 -1.62 26.95 7.96
C VAL A 125 -3.05 27.22 7.46
N HIS A 126 -3.58 28.42 7.67
CA HIS A 126 -4.93 28.79 7.23
C HIS A 126 -5.04 28.79 5.71
N GLU A 127 -4.07 29.34 4.98
CA GLU A 127 -4.07 29.34 3.51
C GLU A 127 -3.93 27.92 2.95
N ALA A 128 -3.04 27.11 3.51
CA ALA A 128 -2.91 25.71 3.14
C ALA A 128 -4.21 24.92 3.41
N SER A 129 -4.90 25.20 4.53
CA SER A 129 -6.21 24.59 4.86
C SER A 129 -7.30 24.97 3.87
N LYS A 130 -7.29 26.21 3.41
CA LYS A 130 -8.24 26.73 2.42
C LYS A 130 -8.07 26.08 1.04
N GLU A 131 -6.82 25.92 0.61
CA GLU A 131 -6.51 25.18 -0.61
C GLU A 131 -6.86 23.69 -0.48
N LEU A 132 -6.54 23.06 0.66
CA LEU A 132 -6.97 21.68 0.92
C LEU A 132 -8.49 21.54 0.86
N ALA A 133 -9.24 22.45 1.45
CA ALA A 133 -10.71 22.43 1.41
C ALA A 133 -11.23 22.54 -0.02
N ARG A 134 -10.65 23.43 -0.84
CA ARG A 134 -11.00 23.58 -2.27
C ARG A 134 -10.76 22.30 -3.07
N VAL A 135 -9.57 21.72 -2.92
CA VAL A 135 -9.19 20.50 -3.64
C VAL A 135 -9.98 19.30 -3.13
N SER A 136 -10.19 19.19 -1.81
CA SER A 136 -11.00 18.12 -1.20
C SER A 136 -12.44 18.16 -1.67
N THR A 137 -13.07 19.33 -1.73
CA THR A 137 -14.43 19.48 -2.24
C THR A 137 -14.55 18.99 -3.67
N LYS A 138 -13.58 19.33 -4.53
CA LYS A 138 -13.54 18.85 -5.92
C LYS A 138 -13.33 17.33 -5.98
N ALA A 139 -12.40 16.79 -5.20
CA ALA A 139 -12.12 15.35 -5.14
C ALA A 139 -13.36 14.58 -4.64
N ASP A 140 -13.95 15.03 -3.55
CA ASP A 140 -15.12 14.38 -2.93
C ASP A 140 -16.35 14.44 -3.84
N PHE A 141 -16.57 15.55 -4.55
CA PHE A 141 -17.62 15.63 -5.56
C PHE A 141 -17.42 14.60 -6.66
N MET A 142 -16.20 14.52 -7.23
CA MET A 142 -15.88 13.56 -8.29
C MET A 142 -16.02 12.11 -7.82
N ILE A 143 -15.51 11.78 -6.65
CA ILE A 143 -15.59 10.44 -6.07
C ILE A 143 -17.05 10.05 -5.84
N ASN A 144 -17.82 10.94 -5.22
CA ASN A 144 -19.21 10.66 -4.83
C ASN A 144 -20.20 10.77 -6.01
N ALA A 145 -19.84 11.41 -7.11
CA ALA A 145 -20.68 11.49 -8.31
C ALA A 145 -20.72 10.18 -9.10
N VAL A 146 -19.68 9.33 -8.98
CA VAL A 146 -19.62 8.05 -9.74
C VAL A 146 -20.80 7.14 -9.39
N GLY A 147 -21.06 6.95 -8.10
CA GLY A 147 -22.13 6.05 -7.65
C GLY A 147 -23.52 6.44 -8.20
N PRO A 148 -23.98 7.69 -8.04
CA PRO A 148 -25.23 8.15 -8.65
C PRO A 148 -25.27 8.04 -10.17
N ALA A 149 -24.16 8.36 -10.87
CA ALA A 149 -24.08 8.26 -12.33
C ALA A 149 -24.26 6.80 -12.80
N VAL A 150 -23.56 5.86 -12.17
CA VAL A 150 -23.69 4.41 -12.46
C VAL A 150 -25.11 3.93 -12.20
N ARG A 151 -25.70 4.32 -11.05
CA ARG A 151 -27.10 3.97 -10.74
C ARG A 151 -28.08 4.56 -11.77
N PHE A 152 -27.87 5.79 -12.21
CA PHE A 152 -28.69 6.42 -13.23
C PHE A 152 -28.65 5.64 -14.54
N ILE A 153 -27.45 5.26 -15.03
CA ILE A 153 -27.29 4.42 -16.22
C ILE A 153 -27.98 3.08 -16.05
N GLY A 154 -27.84 2.45 -14.87
CA GLY A 154 -28.53 1.20 -14.56
C GLY A 154 -30.06 1.34 -14.57
N ARG A 155 -30.61 2.45 -14.07
CA ARG A 155 -32.06 2.73 -14.14
C ARG A 155 -32.54 2.96 -15.59
N LEU A 156 -31.75 3.66 -16.40
CA LEU A 156 -32.06 3.80 -17.83
C LEU A 156 -32.04 2.44 -18.52
N ALA A 157 -31.07 1.59 -18.24
CA ALA A 157 -31.05 0.21 -18.76
C ALA A 157 -32.33 -0.54 -18.40
N GLN A 158 -32.76 -0.49 -17.13
CA GLN A 158 -34.00 -1.14 -16.67
C GLN A 158 -35.23 -0.63 -17.41
N ILE A 159 -35.35 0.70 -17.65
CA ILE A 159 -36.45 1.29 -18.38
C ILE A 159 -36.48 0.78 -19.84
N VAL A 160 -35.32 0.79 -20.53
CA VAL A 160 -35.23 0.31 -21.91
C VAL A 160 -35.57 -1.18 -22.00
N ILE A 161 -35.04 -1.99 -21.08
CA ILE A 161 -35.30 -3.44 -21.00
C ILE A 161 -36.80 -3.67 -20.72
N ALA A 162 -37.44 -2.88 -19.83
CA ALA A 162 -38.85 -2.97 -19.56
C ALA A 162 -39.71 -2.67 -20.81
N LEU A 163 -39.38 -1.61 -21.53
CA LEU A 163 -40.11 -1.23 -22.75
C LEU A 163 -39.96 -2.30 -23.84
N VAL A 164 -38.76 -2.75 -24.11
CA VAL A 164 -38.50 -3.80 -25.11
C VAL A 164 -39.10 -5.13 -24.67
N GLY A 165 -38.94 -5.52 -23.39
CA GLY A 165 -39.50 -6.75 -22.84
C GLY A 165 -41.02 -6.76 -22.84
N CYS A 166 -41.68 -5.64 -22.49
CA CYS A 166 -43.11 -5.51 -22.58
C CYS A 166 -43.61 -5.64 -24.04
N SER A 167 -42.91 -5.04 -25.01
CA SER A 167 -43.26 -5.20 -26.43
C SER A 167 -43.17 -6.67 -26.90
N MET A 168 -42.13 -7.39 -26.43
CA MET A 168 -41.97 -8.82 -26.70
C MET A 168 -43.04 -9.68 -26.02
N LEU A 169 -43.49 -9.28 -24.82
CA LEU A 169 -44.55 -9.95 -24.07
C LEU A 169 -45.89 -9.83 -24.83
N VAL A 170 -46.24 -8.59 -25.27
CA VAL A 170 -47.48 -8.33 -26.01
C VAL A 170 -47.45 -9.04 -27.38
N ALA A 171 -46.29 -9.13 -28.02
CA ALA A 171 -46.10 -9.89 -29.26
C ALA A 171 -46.12 -11.43 -29.07
N GLY A 172 -46.21 -11.93 -27.84
CA GLY A 172 -46.23 -13.37 -27.54
C GLY A 172 -44.89 -14.08 -27.63
N HIS A 173 -43.77 -13.30 -27.79
CA HIS A 173 -42.42 -13.85 -27.88
C HIS A 173 -41.77 -14.12 -26.49
N MET A 174 -42.40 -13.71 -25.42
CA MET A 174 -41.91 -13.88 -24.05
C MET A 174 -43.07 -14.12 -23.08
N THR A 175 -42.81 -14.94 -22.04
CA THR A 175 -43.78 -15.11 -20.94
C THR A 175 -43.51 -14.13 -19.80
N VAL A 176 -44.54 -13.84 -18.98
CA VAL A 176 -44.42 -12.97 -17.80
C VAL A 176 -43.33 -13.50 -16.84
N GLY A 177 -43.24 -14.83 -16.67
CA GLY A 177 -42.28 -15.45 -15.79
C GLY A 177 -40.82 -15.22 -16.27
N VAL A 178 -40.58 -15.36 -17.59
CA VAL A 178 -39.26 -15.06 -18.17
C VAL A 178 -38.89 -13.58 -18.04
N PHE A 179 -39.89 -12.68 -18.26
CA PHE A 179 -39.71 -11.25 -18.09
C PHE A 179 -39.29 -10.90 -16.64
N GLN A 180 -40.00 -11.44 -15.65
CA GLN A 180 -39.67 -11.23 -14.24
C GLN A 180 -38.30 -11.83 -13.85
N ALA A 181 -38.00 -13.05 -14.31
CA ALA A 181 -36.72 -13.70 -14.08
C ALA A 181 -35.55 -12.88 -14.67
N PHE A 182 -35.76 -12.28 -15.86
CA PHE A 182 -34.75 -11.44 -16.48
C PHE A 182 -34.34 -10.25 -15.60
N PHE A 183 -35.32 -9.58 -14.96
CA PHE A 183 -35.02 -8.49 -14.01
C PHE A 183 -34.22 -9.00 -12.80
N GLN A 184 -34.55 -10.20 -12.29
CA GLN A 184 -33.79 -10.79 -11.19
C GLN A 184 -32.32 -11.03 -11.60
N PHE A 185 -32.06 -11.56 -12.79
CA PHE A 185 -30.71 -11.77 -13.29
C PHE A 185 -29.94 -10.47 -13.54
N ILE A 186 -30.62 -9.36 -13.90
CA ILE A 186 -29.99 -8.05 -13.96
C ILE A 186 -29.41 -7.66 -12.57
N TYR A 187 -30.17 -7.87 -11.49
CA TYR A 187 -29.69 -7.61 -10.14
C TYR A 187 -28.52 -8.52 -9.77
N GLU A 188 -28.65 -9.82 -9.99
CA GLU A 188 -27.62 -10.83 -9.70
C GLU A 188 -26.31 -10.56 -10.44
N ALA A 189 -26.37 -10.03 -11.67
CA ALA A 189 -25.20 -9.68 -12.43
C ALA A 189 -24.58 -8.31 -12.05
N SER A 190 -25.40 -7.33 -11.65
CA SER A 190 -24.97 -5.94 -11.43
C SER A 190 -24.19 -5.77 -10.13
N GLU A 191 -24.56 -6.43 -9.06
CA GLU A 191 -23.92 -6.29 -7.76
C GLU A 191 -22.48 -6.84 -7.74
N PRO A 192 -22.22 -8.07 -8.21
CA PRO A 192 -20.85 -8.60 -8.30
C PRO A 192 -19.92 -7.78 -9.20
N MET A 193 -20.42 -7.14 -10.25
CA MET A 193 -19.62 -6.27 -11.12
C MET A 193 -19.05 -5.05 -10.38
N THR A 194 -19.82 -4.48 -9.47
CA THR A 194 -19.34 -3.40 -8.61
C THR A 194 -18.29 -3.93 -7.62
N GLN A 195 -18.55 -5.10 -7.05
CA GLN A 195 -17.64 -5.75 -6.09
C GLN A 195 -16.31 -6.15 -6.70
N LEU A 196 -16.29 -6.58 -7.97
CA LEU A 196 -15.06 -6.94 -8.69
C LEU A 196 -14.03 -5.80 -8.70
N SER A 197 -14.47 -4.54 -8.83
CA SER A 197 -13.57 -3.38 -8.82
C SER A 197 -12.84 -3.22 -7.48
N PHE A 198 -13.56 -3.39 -6.37
CA PHE A 198 -12.97 -3.34 -5.03
C PHE A 198 -12.03 -4.51 -4.77
N THR A 199 -12.44 -5.71 -5.17
CA THR A 199 -11.64 -6.92 -5.04
C THR A 199 -10.35 -6.82 -5.83
N PHE A 200 -10.38 -6.27 -7.05
CA PHE A 200 -9.18 -6.07 -7.87
C PHE A 200 -8.18 -5.14 -7.19
N ASN A 201 -8.63 -4.01 -6.64
CA ASN A 201 -7.78 -3.08 -5.90
C ASN A 201 -7.17 -3.73 -4.63
N SER A 202 -7.97 -4.52 -3.92
CA SER A 202 -7.50 -5.27 -2.75
C SER A 202 -6.41 -6.29 -3.12
N LEU A 203 -6.61 -7.04 -4.19
CA LEU A 203 -5.62 -7.99 -4.69
C LEU A 203 -4.33 -7.31 -5.16
N GLN A 204 -4.43 -6.17 -5.84
CA GLN A 204 -3.25 -5.40 -6.24
C GLN A 204 -2.46 -4.91 -5.02
N SER A 205 -3.14 -4.43 -3.98
CA SER A 205 -2.50 -4.06 -2.72
C SER A 205 -1.82 -5.26 -2.03
N ALA A 206 -2.48 -6.43 -2.07
CA ALA A 206 -1.90 -7.67 -1.52
C ALA A 206 -0.67 -8.14 -2.29
N LEU A 207 -0.66 -8.01 -3.62
CA LEU A 207 0.51 -8.32 -4.44
C LEU A 207 1.71 -7.44 -4.06
N THR A 208 1.50 -6.13 -3.90
CA THR A 208 2.56 -5.22 -3.47
C THR A 208 3.07 -5.55 -2.06
N SER A 209 2.18 -5.95 -1.15
CA SER A 209 2.59 -6.42 0.18
C SER A 209 3.34 -7.75 0.11
N ALA A 210 2.91 -8.67 -0.77
CA ALA A 210 3.59 -9.94 -1.00
C ALA A 210 5.00 -9.73 -1.57
N GLU A 211 5.19 -8.84 -2.55
CA GLU A 211 6.51 -8.48 -3.07
C GLU A 211 7.45 -8.06 -1.94
N ARG A 212 7.03 -7.15 -1.06
CA ARG A 212 7.86 -6.71 0.07
C ARG A 212 8.20 -7.81 1.06
N VAL A 213 7.28 -8.75 1.27
CA VAL A 213 7.52 -9.91 2.15
C VAL A 213 8.50 -10.88 1.48
N PHE A 214 8.35 -11.14 0.18
CA PHE A 214 9.28 -11.98 -0.56
C PHE A 214 10.66 -11.34 -0.67
N ASP A 215 10.75 -10.04 -0.92
CA ASP A 215 12.03 -9.30 -0.89
C ASP A 215 12.76 -9.53 0.44
N LEU A 216 12.03 -9.46 1.57
CA LEU A 216 12.60 -9.76 2.89
C LEU A 216 13.07 -11.22 3.03
N LEU A 217 12.32 -12.17 2.44
CA LEU A 217 12.66 -13.60 2.48
C LEU A 217 13.85 -13.95 1.58
N ASP A 218 14.02 -13.22 0.48
CA ASP A 218 15.09 -13.43 -0.49
C ASP A 218 16.39 -12.70 -0.12
N GLU A 219 16.36 -11.81 0.87
CA GLU A 219 17.58 -11.14 1.38
C GLU A 219 18.66 -12.15 1.79
N PRO A 220 19.93 -11.89 1.47
CA PRO A 220 21.03 -12.76 1.86
C PRO A 220 21.13 -12.90 3.39
N GLU A 221 21.28 -14.13 3.85
CA GLU A 221 21.48 -14.42 5.26
C GLU A 221 22.96 -14.29 5.64
N MET A 222 23.25 -14.03 6.90
CA MET A 222 24.59 -14.16 7.45
C MET A 222 25.12 -15.59 7.27
N GLU A 223 26.43 -15.74 7.20
CA GLU A 223 27.03 -17.06 7.25
C GLU A 223 26.55 -17.81 8.52
N ALA A 224 26.16 -19.05 8.32
CA ALA A 224 25.72 -19.87 9.44
C ALA A 224 26.88 -20.09 10.41
N ASP A 225 26.58 -20.01 11.70
CA ASP A 225 27.55 -20.37 12.74
C ASP A 225 28.14 -21.76 12.46
N PRO A 226 29.44 -21.96 12.63
CA PRO A 226 30.05 -23.26 12.43
C PRO A 226 29.42 -24.28 13.38
N LEU A 227 29.24 -25.48 12.88
CA LEU A 227 28.73 -26.58 13.72
C LEU A 227 29.63 -26.74 14.96
N PRO A 228 29.08 -27.18 16.11
CA PRO A 228 29.82 -27.32 17.36
C PRO A 228 31.15 -28.10 17.22
N ASP A 229 31.19 -29.07 16.31
CA ASP A 229 32.38 -29.88 16.03
C ASP A 229 33.46 -29.13 15.23
N LYS A 230 33.08 -28.07 14.52
CA LYS A 230 33.94 -27.24 13.68
C LYS A 230 34.20 -25.86 14.28
N ALA A 231 33.51 -25.52 15.35
CA ALA A 231 33.68 -24.23 16.04
C ALA A 231 35.07 -24.18 16.67
N ALA A 232 35.78 -23.06 16.51
CA ALA A 232 37.04 -22.82 17.19
C ALA A 232 36.82 -22.82 18.69
N LYS A 233 37.53 -23.70 19.40
CA LYS A 233 37.47 -23.75 20.86
C LYS A 233 38.34 -22.62 21.41
N LEU A 234 37.74 -21.71 22.16
CA LEU A 234 38.48 -20.71 22.89
C LEU A 234 39.37 -21.36 23.92
N PRO A 235 40.58 -20.86 24.20
CA PRO A 235 41.39 -21.32 25.29
C PRO A 235 40.63 -21.19 26.62
N GLY A 236 40.84 -22.10 27.57
CA GLY A 236 40.04 -22.19 28.80
C GLY A 236 39.98 -20.89 29.63
N ARG A 237 40.93 -19.98 29.44
CA ARG A 237 40.94 -18.64 30.02
C ARG A 237 41.35 -17.64 28.94
N VAL A 238 40.45 -16.73 28.60
CA VAL A 238 40.70 -15.59 27.71
C VAL A 238 41.40 -14.50 28.54
N GLU A 239 42.60 -14.11 28.13
CA GLU A 239 43.39 -13.10 28.85
C GLU A 239 42.81 -11.69 28.70
N GLY A 240 42.03 -11.45 27.66
CA GLY A 240 41.39 -10.16 27.42
C GLY A 240 42.29 -9.13 26.72
N ARG A 241 43.30 -9.60 26.01
CA ARG A 241 44.09 -8.75 25.09
C ARG A 241 43.37 -8.57 23.79
N VAL A 242 43.21 -7.33 23.34
CA VAL A 242 42.57 -6.96 22.07
C VAL A 242 43.55 -6.17 21.21
N SER A 243 43.85 -6.64 19.99
CA SER A 243 44.69 -5.95 19.02
C SER A 243 43.88 -5.57 17.78
N PHE A 244 43.99 -4.32 17.37
CA PHE A 244 43.57 -3.84 16.07
C PHE A 244 44.83 -3.69 15.21
N GLU A 245 44.86 -4.35 14.05
CA GLU A 245 46.04 -4.37 13.16
C GLU A 245 45.62 -3.91 11.77
N HIS A 246 46.02 -2.73 11.38
CA HIS A 246 45.75 -2.14 10.05
C HIS A 246 44.25 -2.18 9.66
N VAL A 247 43.36 -1.94 10.62
CA VAL A 247 41.90 -2.02 10.39
C VAL A 247 41.45 -0.91 9.49
N ARG A 248 40.79 -1.30 8.40
CA ARG A 248 40.10 -0.42 7.45
C ARG A 248 38.63 -0.72 7.44
N PHE A 249 37.80 0.29 7.63
CA PHE A 249 36.36 0.10 7.67
C PHE A 249 35.59 1.31 7.12
N GLY A 250 34.47 1.06 6.47
CA GLY A 250 33.52 2.06 6.04
C GLY A 250 32.17 1.40 5.78
N TYR A 251 31.06 2.07 6.09
CA TYR A 251 29.72 1.62 5.80
C TYR A 251 29.38 1.62 4.29
N SER A 252 30.17 2.36 3.50
CA SER A 252 30.08 2.41 2.05
C SER A 252 31.50 2.33 1.46
N PRO A 253 31.68 1.59 0.34
CA PRO A 253 32.98 1.50 -0.32
C PRO A 253 33.59 2.86 -0.68
N ASP A 254 32.76 3.84 -1.02
CA ASP A 254 33.16 5.18 -1.44
C ASP A 254 33.50 6.14 -0.29
N LYS A 255 33.14 5.75 0.97
CA LYS A 255 33.35 6.60 2.15
C LYS A 255 34.01 5.82 3.29
N PRO A 256 35.34 5.59 3.21
CA PRO A 256 36.03 4.92 4.30
C PRO A 256 36.03 5.79 5.57
N LEU A 257 35.50 5.22 6.66
CA LEU A 257 35.48 5.87 7.97
C LEU A 257 36.82 5.71 8.70
N MET A 258 37.42 4.54 8.61
CA MET A 258 38.75 4.22 9.15
C MET A 258 39.64 3.76 8.01
N ARG A 259 40.84 4.37 7.90
CA ARG A 259 41.78 4.08 6.81
C ARG A 259 42.89 3.13 7.22
N ASP A 260 43.33 3.26 8.46
CA ASP A 260 44.42 2.43 9.03
C ASP A 260 44.44 2.67 10.55
N VAL A 261 43.79 1.79 11.31
CA VAL A 261 43.73 1.89 12.76
C VAL A 261 44.47 0.70 13.36
N SER A 262 45.53 0.99 14.12
CA SER A 262 46.32 -0.02 14.80
C SER A 262 46.56 0.40 16.25
N PHE A 263 46.16 -0.44 17.20
CA PHE A 263 46.48 -0.31 18.62
C PHE A 263 46.26 -1.63 19.32
N THR A 264 46.81 -1.78 20.51
CA THR A 264 46.62 -2.94 21.37
C THR A 264 46.13 -2.50 22.74
N ALA A 265 45.10 -3.16 23.24
CA ALA A 265 44.61 -3.07 24.62
C ALA A 265 45.12 -4.27 25.42
N GLU A 266 45.90 -4.04 26.46
CA GLU A 266 46.39 -5.08 27.32
C GLU A 266 45.33 -5.52 28.37
N PRO A 267 45.38 -6.73 28.91
CA PRO A 267 44.46 -7.20 29.92
C PRO A 267 44.28 -6.24 31.09
N GLY A 268 43.07 -5.83 31.38
CA GLY A 268 42.74 -4.88 32.46
C GLY A 268 43.02 -3.42 32.17
N GLN A 269 43.57 -3.09 31.00
CA GLN A 269 43.81 -1.72 30.58
C GLN A 269 42.50 -1.01 30.22
N LYS A 270 42.40 0.27 30.61
CA LYS A 270 41.30 1.16 30.18
C LYS A 270 41.78 2.07 29.06
N ILE A 271 41.11 1.98 27.92
CA ILE A 271 41.40 2.84 26.77
C ILE A 271 40.24 3.79 26.54
N ALA A 272 40.53 5.09 26.43
CA ALA A 272 39.52 6.09 26.07
C ALA A 272 39.61 6.42 24.59
N VAL A 273 38.53 6.21 23.83
CA VAL A 273 38.41 6.61 22.44
C VAL A 273 37.80 8.00 22.39
N VAL A 274 38.60 9.00 21.99
CA VAL A 274 38.20 10.41 21.94
C VAL A 274 38.20 10.93 20.51
N GLY A 275 37.34 11.86 20.19
CA GLY A 275 37.25 12.48 18.86
C GLY A 275 35.94 13.26 18.70
N THR A 276 35.84 14.01 17.60
CA THR A 276 34.62 14.78 17.25
C THR A 276 33.43 13.87 17.01
N THR A 277 32.24 14.45 17.03
CA THR A 277 31.01 13.70 16.63
C THR A 277 31.13 13.26 15.17
N GLY A 278 30.80 11.99 14.90
CA GLY A 278 30.98 11.41 13.56
C GLY A 278 32.37 10.81 13.27
N ALA A 279 33.34 10.87 14.19
CA ALA A 279 34.68 10.33 13.99
C ALA A 279 34.80 8.79 14.03
N GLY A 280 33.65 8.08 14.19
CA GLY A 280 33.63 6.62 14.16
C GLY A 280 33.92 5.93 15.52
N LYS A 281 33.83 6.64 16.66
CA LYS A 281 34.10 6.08 18.01
C LYS A 281 33.26 4.87 18.32
N THR A 282 31.94 4.98 18.12
CA THR A 282 31.00 3.88 18.34
C THR A 282 31.21 2.72 17.36
N THR A 283 31.56 3.05 16.13
CA THR A 283 31.87 2.05 15.11
C THR A 283 33.10 1.23 15.46
N LEU A 284 34.14 1.86 16.04
CA LEU A 284 35.36 1.16 16.47
C LEU A 284 35.08 0.16 17.60
N ILE A 285 34.08 0.46 18.47
CA ILE A 285 33.70 -0.44 19.57
C ILE A 285 32.85 -1.59 19.05
N ASN A 286 32.11 -1.39 17.97
CA ASN A 286 31.21 -2.38 17.39
C ASN A 286 31.91 -3.33 16.39
N LEU A 287 33.12 -3.02 15.97
CA LEU A 287 33.99 -3.89 15.16
C LEU A 287 34.61 -5.00 16.01
#